data_aa4808657400a420496d343bd487ac3c
#
_entry.id   aa4808657400a420496d343bd487ac3c
#
_cell.length_a   1.000
_cell.length_b   1.000
_cell.length_c   1.000
_cell.angle_alpha   90.00
_cell.angle_beta   90.00
_cell.angle_gamma   90.00
#
_symmetry.space_group_name_H-M   'P 1'
#
loop_
_entity.id
_entity.type
_entity.pdbx_description
1 polymer ?
#
loop_
_entity_poly.entity_id
_entity_poly.type
_entity_poly.pdbx_seq_one_letter_code
_entity_poly.pdbx_strand_id
1 'polypeptide(L)'
;MITSSTVVNSVVEKLRAALARGQWRSGEMLPGQRELAEQLGISRPSLREAVIVLETLGLVRSMPGKGVVVLEANLADSQVHDSAVAAASLEDVLQLRYTLEPFIVGLVAQSISSKEVGQLRLTLMDMREALEANDSEAGVNAYIAFHEELFTLTSNPIFQSVVQQTSNALKQSAEVLRNSPEHLAERLEENEAVVRAIRSKNSAQASAEMRRHILREGQRMGIELNIPEDNLGS
;
A
#
# COMPACT_ATOMS: atom_id res chain seq x y z
N MET A 1 23.43 2.01 2.43
CA MET A 1 23.39 3.43 2.01
C MET A 1 21.93 3.82 1.91
N ILE A 2 21.45 4.77 2.72
CA ILE A 2 20.07 5.31 2.63
C ILE A 2 19.99 6.04 1.29
N THR A 3 19.14 5.58 0.37
CA THR A 3 18.97 6.20 -0.94
C THR A 3 18.31 7.58 -0.80
N SER A 4 18.62 8.53 -1.69
CA SER A 4 18.02 9.89 -1.71
C SER A 4 16.48 9.85 -1.65
N SER A 5 15.86 8.86 -2.31
CA SER A 5 14.42 8.64 -2.30
C SER A 5 13.84 8.35 -0.90
N THR A 6 14.52 7.55 -0.08
CA THR A 6 14.07 7.22 1.29
C THR A 6 14.06 8.46 2.19
N VAL A 7 15.06 9.35 2.04
CA VAL A 7 15.14 10.60 2.79
C VAL A 7 14.01 11.55 2.39
N VAL A 8 13.76 11.71 1.09
CA VAL A 8 12.68 12.57 0.57
C VAL A 8 11.32 12.12 1.07
N ASN A 9 11.01 10.82 0.99
CA ASN A 9 9.73 10.26 1.47
C ASN A 9 9.56 10.50 2.99
N SER A 10 10.59 10.27 3.79
CA SER A 10 10.55 10.54 5.23
C SER A 10 10.28 12.03 5.53
N VAL A 11 10.83 12.93 4.72
CA VAL A 11 10.62 14.38 4.87
C VAL A 11 9.20 14.77 4.47
N VAL A 12 8.68 14.22 3.38
CA VAL A 12 7.28 14.41 2.94
C VAL A 12 6.33 14.02 4.07
N GLU A 13 6.49 12.84 4.66
CA GLU A 13 5.63 12.37 5.73
C GLU A 13 5.72 13.25 6.99
N LYS A 14 6.92 13.70 7.39
CA LYS A 14 7.09 14.62 8.50
C LYS A 14 6.38 15.95 8.27
N LEU A 15 6.49 16.52 7.08
CA LEU A 15 5.83 17.78 6.72
C LEU A 15 4.31 17.62 6.61
N ARG A 16 3.82 16.52 6.02
CA ARG A 16 2.39 16.19 6.00
C ARG A 16 1.82 16.11 7.41
N ALA A 17 2.48 15.37 8.30
CA ALA A 17 2.06 15.25 9.69
C ALA A 17 2.10 16.60 10.44
N ALA A 18 3.05 17.47 10.14
CA ALA A 18 3.11 18.82 10.72
C ALA A 18 1.98 19.73 10.23
N LEU A 19 1.66 19.67 8.93
CA LEU A 19 0.52 20.36 8.33
C LEU A 19 -0.80 19.87 8.92
N ALA A 20 -0.97 18.56 9.03
CA ALA A 20 -2.16 17.93 9.61
C ALA A 20 -2.39 18.32 11.08
N ARG A 21 -1.32 18.49 11.86
CA ARG A 21 -1.41 19.01 13.24
C ARG A 21 -1.65 20.51 13.34
N GLY A 22 -1.77 21.22 12.21
CA GLY A 22 -2.02 22.66 12.18
C GLY A 22 -0.79 23.49 12.57
N GLN A 23 0.43 22.96 12.44
CA GLN A 23 1.66 23.71 12.71
C GLN A 23 1.79 24.94 11.81
N TRP A 24 1.24 24.86 10.61
CA TRP A 24 1.04 25.97 9.69
C TRP A 24 -0.37 25.92 9.13
N ARG A 25 -1.11 27.01 9.20
CA ARG A 25 -2.49 27.11 8.72
C ARG A 25 -2.54 27.40 7.22
N SER A 26 -3.67 27.12 6.61
CA SER A 26 -3.95 27.54 5.24
C SER A 26 -3.70 29.05 5.07
N GLY A 27 -3.03 29.41 3.99
CA GLY A 27 -2.58 30.77 3.70
C GLY A 27 -1.29 31.18 4.39
N GLU A 28 -0.79 30.42 5.38
CA GLU A 28 0.50 30.72 6.02
C GLU A 28 1.67 30.27 5.13
N MET A 29 2.79 30.96 5.31
CA MET A 29 4.04 30.62 4.63
C MET A 29 4.83 29.62 5.46
N LEU A 30 5.36 28.58 4.82
CA LEU A 30 6.38 27.73 5.46
C LEU A 30 7.63 28.55 5.74
N PRO A 31 8.42 28.19 6.77
CA PRO A 31 9.74 28.75 6.98
C PRO A 31 10.59 28.72 5.73
N GLY A 32 11.52 29.64 5.58
CA GLY A 32 12.42 29.67 4.42
C GLY A 32 13.10 28.32 4.21
N GLN A 33 13.26 27.91 2.95
CA GLN A 33 13.81 26.57 2.63
C GLN A 33 15.16 26.27 3.32
N ARG A 34 15.97 27.32 3.57
CA ARG A 34 17.22 27.14 4.31
C ARG A 34 16.95 26.78 5.78
N GLU A 35 16.12 27.57 6.42
CA GLU A 35 15.73 27.37 7.82
C GLU A 35 15.02 26.02 8.03
N LEU A 36 14.07 25.70 7.17
CA LEU A 36 13.33 24.44 7.26
C LEU A 36 14.24 23.21 7.03
N ALA A 37 15.22 23.30 6.13
CA ALA A 37 16.21 22.26 5.94
C ALA A 37 17.10 22.05 7.17
N GLU A 38 17.52 23.15 7.80
CA GLU A 38 18.29 23.12 9.04
C GLU A 38 17.47 22.51 10.21
N GLN A 39 16.20 22.89 10.36
CA GLN A 39 15.29 22.35 11.38
C GLN A 39 15.05 20.85 11.22
N LEU A 40 14.96 20.35 9.98
CA LEU A 40 14.74 18.94 9.67
C LEU A 40 16.03 18.11 9.60
N GLY A 41 17.21 18.76 9.68
CA GLY A 41 18.52 18.09 9.60
C GLY A 41 18.79 17.44 8.23
N ILE A 42 18.32 18.05 7.14
CA ILE A 42 18.42 17.52 5.78
C ILE A 42 19.09 18.49 4.82
N SER A 43 19.47 17.98 3.63
CA SER A 43 20.00 18.81 2.57
C SER A 43 18.91 19.68 1.92
N ARG A 44 19.27 20.88 1.46
CA ARG A 44 18.35 21.74 0.70
C ARG A 44 17.79 21.08 -0.56
N PRO A 45 18.57 20.33 -1.36
CA PRO A 45 18.02 19.56 -2.49
C PRO A 45 16.92 18.59 -2.06
N SER A 46 17.14 17.81 -0.99
CA SER A 46 16.13 16.87 -0.49
C SER A 46 14.85 17.56 -0.03
N LEU A 47 14.97 18.71 0.65
CA LEU A 47 13.79 19.51 1.01
C LEU A 47 13.06 20.03 -0.24
N ARG A 48 13.80 20.48 -1.23
CA ARG A 48 13.18 20.98 -2.48
C ARG A 48 12.40 19.88 -3.21
N GLU A 49 12.93 18.67 -3.28
CA GLU A 49 12.22 17.52 -3.84
C GLU A 49 10.96 17.20 -3.02
N ALA A 50 11.05 17.20 -1.69
CA ALA A 50 9.89 17.00 -0.82
C ALA A 50 8.81 18.08 -1.00
N VAL A 51 9.20 19.35 -1.17
CA VAL A 51 8.26 20.46 -1.46
C VAL A 51 7.57 20.25 -2.81
N ILE A 52 8.28 19.79 -3.84
CA ILE A 52 7.67 19.45 -5.14
C ILE A 52 6.61 18.35 -4.99
N VAL A 53 6.90 17.31 -4.20
CA VAL A 53 5.92 16.26 -3.90
C VAL A 53 4.70 16.82 -3.18
N LEU A 54 4.89 17.65 -2.14
CA LEU A 54 3.79 18.30 -1.41
C LEU A 54 2.98 19.24 -2.31
N GLU A 55 3.63 19.91 -3.27
CA GLU A 55 2.95 20.76 -4.25
C GLU A 55 2.13 19.92 -5.27
N THR A 56 2.66 18.76 -5.68
CA THR A 56 1.93 17.79 -6.51
C THR A 56 0.70 17.24 -5.78
N LEU A 57 0.81 17.05 -4.45
CA LEU A 57 -0.30 16.66 -3.59
C LEU A 57 -1.28 17.80 -3.28
N GLY A 58 -1.04 19.01 -3.77
CA GLY A 58 -1.90 20.16 -3.55
C GLY A 58 -1.89 20.70 -2.12
N LEU A 59 -0.93 20.30 -1.29
CA LEU A 59 -0.82 20.72 0.11
C LEU A 59 -0.15 22.07 0.27
N VAL A 60 0.74 22.41 -0.64
CA VAL A 60 1.48 23.67 -0.65
C VAL A 60 1.60 24.21 -2.07
N ARG A 61 2.01 25.49 -2.21
CA ARG A 61 2.31 26.10 -3.51
C ARG A 61 3.57 26.93 -3.39
N SER A 62 4.51 26.72 -4.29
CA SER A 62 5.71 27.55 -4.42
C SER A 62 5.37 28.88 -5.09
N MET A 63 5.70 29.97 -4.43
CA MET A 63 5.52 31.34 -4.96
C MET A 63 6.89 31.94 -5.29
N PRO A 64 7.21 32.19 -6.58
CA PRO A 64 8.51 32.74 -6.95
C PRO A 64 8.86 34.01 -6.18
N GLY A 65 10.02 34.03 -5.54
CA GLY A 65 10.50 35.14 -4.75
C GLY A 65 9.82 35.38 -3.38
N LYS A 66 8.76 34.62 -3.06
CA LYS A 66 8.00 34.78 -1.81
C LYS A 66 8.13 33.60 -0.85
N GLY A 67 8.36 32.40 -1.38
CA GLY A 67 8.48 31.17 -0.57
C GLY A 67 7.43 30.13 -0.90
N VAL A 68 7.03 29.31 0.08
CA VAL A 68 6.06 28.23 -0.07
C VAL A 68 4.86 28.53 0.82
N VAL A 69 3.68 28.66 0.23
CA VAL A 69 2.42 28.90 0.96
C VAL A 69 1.70 27.57 1.17
N VAL A 70 1.12 27.39 2.35
CA VAL A 70 0.21 26.28 2.65
C VAL A 70 -1.12 26.56 1.97
N LEU A 71 -1.58 25.61 1.17
CA LEU A 71 -2.87 25.75 0.49
C LEU A 71 -3.99 25.39 1.47
N GLU A 72 -5.19 25.89 1.16
CA GLU A 72 -6.43 25.37 1.69
C GLU A 72 -6.67 23.99 1.03
N ALA A 73 -5.70 23.12 1.18
CA ALA A 73 -5.88 21.77 0.75
C ALA A 73 -7.01 21.20 1.60
N ASN A 74 -7.81 20.34 1.05
CA ASN A 74 -8.67 19.44 1.77
C ASN A 74 -7.83 18.51 2.68
N LEU A 75 -7.07 19.13 3.61
CA LEU A 75 -6.50 18.42 4.77
C LEU A 75 -7.62 17.73 5.55
N ALA A 76 -8.83 18.30 5.49
CA ALA A 76 -10.04 17.65 5.95
C ALA A 76 -10.37 16.41 5.11
N ASP A 77 -10.24 16.46 3.78
CA ASP A 77 -10.50 15.29 2.93
C ASP A 77 -9.40 14.23 3.05
N SER A 78 -8.13 14.62 3.16
CA SER A 78 -7.06 13.65 3.43
C SER A 78 -7.15 13.10 4.86
N GLN A 79 -7.52 13.92 5.87
CA GLN A 79 -7.76 13.43 7.23
C GLN A 79 -9.04 12.59 7.33
N VAL A 80 -10.08 12.91 6.58
CA VAL A 80 -11.31 12.09 6.51
C VAL A 80 -11.00 10.77 5.80
N HIS A 81 -10.20 10.77 4.73
CA HIS A 81 -9.77 9.54 4.07
C HIS A 81 -8.84 8.71 4.97
N ASP A 82 -7.79 9.32 5.52
CA ASP A 82 -6.87 8.63 6.44
C ASP A 82 -7.60 8.17 7.71
N SER A 83 -8.58 8.95 8.23
CA SER A 83 -9.38 8.54 9.38
C SER A 83 -10.41 7.47 9.04
N ALA A 84 -11.03 7.51 7.87
CA ALA A 84 -11.98 6.48 7.43
C ALA A 84 -11.26 5.14 7.18
N VAL A 85 -10.11 5.16 6.52
CA VAL A 85 -9.29 3.94 6.31
C VAL A 85 -8.72 3.43 7.64
N ALA A 86 -8.30 4.33 8.54
CA ALA A 86 -7.81 3.95 9.87
C ALA A 86 -8.93 3.42 10.79
N ALA A 87 -10.18 3.81 10.55
CA ALA A 87 -11.36 3.34 11.27
C ALA A 87 -12.05 2.13 10.60
N ALA A 88 -11.59 1.72 9.42
CA ALA A 88 -12.14 0.59 8.69
C ALA A 88 -12.03 -0.69 9.51
N SER A 89 -13.09 -1.46 9.56
CA SER A 89 -13.08 -2.78 10.17
C SER A 89 -12.28 -3.77 9.30
N LEU A 90 -11.86 -4.88 9.88
CA LEU A 90 -11.22 -5.96 9.11
C LEU A 90 -12.16 -6.50 8.03
N GLU A 91 -13.47 -6.51 8.28
CA GLU A 91 -14.46 -6.91 7.28
C GLU A 91 -14.49 -5.94 6.09
N ASP A 92 -14.47 -4.62 6.32
CA ASP A 92 -14.43 -3.61 5.26
C ASP A 92 -13.19 -3.79 4.37
N VAL A 93 -12.03 -4.05 4.99
CA VAL A 93 -10.77 -4.31 4.27
C VAL A 93 -10.87 -5.57 3.42
N LEU A 94 -11.39 -6.65 3.98
CA LEU A 94 -11.55 -7.91 3.26
C LEU A 94 -12.58 -7.81 2.13
N GLN A 95 -13.68 -7.07 2.30
CA GLN A 95 -14.65 -6.80 1.24
C GLN A 95 -14.03 -6.02 0.07
N LEU A 96 -13.24 -4.99 0.38
CA LEU A 96 -12.50 -4.24 -0.64
C LEU A 96 -11.53 -5.14 -1.40
N ARG A 97 -10.73 -5.93 -0.70
CA ARG A 97 -9.79 -6.88 -1.27
C ARG A 97 -10.49 -7.92 -2.15
N TYR A 98 -11.58 -8.50 -1.67
CA TYR A 98 -12.38 -9.48 -2.40
C TYR A 98 -12.94 -8.92 -3.71
N THR A 99 -13.28 -7.63 -3.73
CA THR A 99 -13.79 -6.95 -4.91
C THR A 99 -12.69 -6.62 -5.93
N LEU A 100 -11.55 -6.13 -5.48
CA LEU A 100 -10.52 -5.59 -6.36
C LEU A 100 -9.46 -6.62 -6.76
N GLU A 101 -8.92 -7.38 -5.81
CA GLU A 101 -7.74 -8.22 -6.08
C GLU A 101 -8.01 -9.35 -7.09
N PRO A 102 -9.17 -10.04 -7.10
CA PRO A 102 -9.48 -11.02 -8.15
C PRO A 102 -9.52 -10.41 -9.55
N PHE A 103 -10.01 -9.18 -9.68
CA PHE A 103 -9.99 -8.46 -10.95
C PHE A 103 -8.56 -8.09 -11.35
N ILE A 104 -7.76 -7.58 -10.42
CA ILE A 104 -6.35 -7.21 -10.61
C ILE A 104 -5.53 -8.41 -11.10
N VAL A 105 -5.59 -9.55 -10.41
CA VAL A 105 -4.82 -10.73 -10.82
C VAL A 105 -5.28 -11.29 -12.17
N GLY A 106 -6.56 -11.14 -12.49
CA GLY A 106 -7.10 -11.47 -13.81
C GLY A 106 -6.51 -10.61 -14.93
N LEU A 107 -6.37 -9.30 -14.70
CA LEU A 107 -5.71 -8.38 -15.63
C LEU A 107 -4.22 -8.71 -15.77
N VAL A 108 -3.51 -8.87 -14.65
CA VAL A 108 -2.09 -9.21 -14.64
C VAL A 108 -1.82 -10.49 -15.41
N ALA A 109 -2.65 -11.53 -15.23
CA ALA A 109 -2.50 -12.80 -15.94
C ALA A 109 -2.59 -12.66 -17.47
N GLN A 110 -3.32 -11.68 -18.00
CA GLN A 110 -3.46 -11.49 -19.46
C GLN A 110 -2.17 -11.04 -20.14
N SER A 111 -1.38 -10.19 -19.46
CA SER A 111 -0.26 -9.47 -20.08
C SER A 111 1.10 -9.73 -19.46
N ILE A 112 1.16 -10.44 -18.32
CA ILE A 112 2.38 -10.63 -17.55
C ILE A 112 3.54 -11.19 -18.37
N SER A 113 4.71 -10.60 -18.22
CA SER A 113 5.97 -11.07 -18.78
C SER A 113 6.69 -12.05 -17.85
N SER A 114 7.64 -12.81 -18.39
CA SER A 114 8.47 -13.73 -17.58
C SER A 114 9.29 -12.99 -16.51
N LYS A 115 9.68 -11.74 -16.76
CA LYS A 115 10.40 -10.91 -15.79
C LYS A 115 9.50 -10.56 -14.61
N GLU A 116 8.27 -10.17 -14.86
CA GLU A 116 7.28 -9.79 -13.83
C GLU A 116 6.83 -11.01 -13.01
N VAL A 117 6.69 -12.19 -13.64
CA VAL A 117 6.52 -13.44 -12.89
C VAL A 117 7.69 -13.67 -11.93
N GLY A 118 8.91 -13.33 -12.34
CA GLY A 118 10.10 -13.37 -11.48
C GLY A 118 9.97 -12.46 -10.26
N GLN A 119 9.43 -11.25 -10.42
CA GLN A 119 9.21 -10.29 -9.33
C GLN A 119 8.21 -10.85 -8.30
N LEU A 120 7.05 -11.37 -8.74
CA LEU A 120 6.08 -12.02 -7.83
C LEU A 120 6.69 -13.21 -7.09
N ARG A 121 7.55 -13.98 -7.76
CA ARG A 121 8.22 -15.13 -7.11
C ARG A 121 9.22 -14.71 -6.04
N LEU A 122 9.85 -13.54 -6.17
CA LEU A 122 10.73 -13.03 -5.12
C LEU A 122 9.95 -12.76 -3.83
N THR A 123 8.79 -12.13 -3.88
CA THR A 123 7.98 -11.91 -2.67
C THR A 123 7.55 -13.22 -2.00
N LEU A 124 7.27 -14.28 -2.79
CA LEU A 124 6.98 -15.60 -2.24
C LEU A 124 8.22 -16.29 -1.64
N MET A 125 9.41 -16.03 -2.19
CA MET A 125 10.67 -16.50 -1.60
C MET A 125 10.92 -15.83 -0.26
N ASP A 126 10.73 -14.51 -0.17
CA ASP A 126 10.85 -13.76 1.09
C ASP A 126 9.87 -14.30 2.15
N MET A 127 8.61 -14.64 1.77
CA MET A 127 7.65 -15.28 2.68
C MET A 127 8.14 -16.65 3.16
N ARG A 128 8.74 -17.45 2.28
CA ARG A 128 9.27 -18.77 2.61
C ARG A 128 10.46 -18.67 3.55
N GLU A 129 11.40 -17.78 3.25
CA GLU A 129 12.57 -17.53 4.12
C GLU A 129 12.14 -17.07 5.51
N ALA A 130 11.15 -16.18 5.59
CA ALA A 130 10.58 -15.72 6.86
C ALA A 130 9.93 -16.88 7.65
N LEU A 131 9.21 -17.78 6.97
CA LEU A 131 8.60 -18.96 7.57
C LEU A 131 9.67 -19.92 8.13
N GLU A 132 10.72 -20.20 7.36
CA GLU A 132 11.84 -21.06 7.76
C GLU A 132 12.62 -20.47 8.93
N ALA A 133 12.76 -19.15 8.98
CA ALA A 133 13.42 -18.42 10.07
C ALA A 133 12.53 -18.21 11.31
N ASN A 134 11.24 -18.58 11.27
CA ASN A 134 10.24 -18.20 12.28
C ASN A 134 10.17 -16.68 12.53
N ASP A 135 10.43 -15.87 11.50
CA ASP A 135 10.35 -14.41 11.55
C ASP A 135 8.97 -13.94 11.11
N SER A 136 8.08 -13.79 12.08
CA SER A 136 6.69 -13.37 11.83
C SER A 136 6.60 -11.95 11.25
N GLU A 137 7.52 -11.05 11.60
CA GLU A 137 7.51 -9.68 11.08
C GLU A 137 7.93 -9.65 9.62
N ALA A 138 9.00 -10.33 9.26
CA ALA A 138 9.41 -10.50 7.87
C ALA A 138 8.32 -11.18 7.04
N GLY A 139 7.63 -12.19 7.60
CA GLY A 139 6.53 -12.88 6.95
C GLY A 139 5.34 -11.97 6.63
N VAL A 140 4.92 -11.13 7.58
CA VAL A 140 3.86 -10.13 7.37
C VAL A 140 4.28 -9.12 6.29
N ASN A 141 5.52 -8.62 6.35
CA ASN A 141 6.01 -7.66 5.36
C ASN A 141 6.06 -8.26 3.94
N ALA A 142 6.53 -9.48 3.80
CA ALA A 142 6.59 -10.19 2.51
C ALA A 142 5.18 -10.47 1.95
N TYR A 143 4.23 -10.83 2.83
CA TYR A 143 2.83 -11.00 2.46
C TYR A 143 2.23 -9.70 1.91
N ILE A 144 2.45 -8.57 2.57
CA ILE A 144 1.98 -7.27 2.11
C ILE A 144 2.63 -6.91 0.77
N ALA A 145 3.94 -7.08 0.65
CA ALA A 145 4.68 -6.81 -0.59
C ALA A 145 4.15 -7.61 -1.78
N PHE A 146 3.72 -8.86 -1.57
CA PHE A 146 3.09 -9.67 -2.62
C PHE A 146 1.82 -9.02 -3.17
N HIS A 147 0.92 -8.57 -2.29
CA HIS A 147 -0.32 -7.92 -2.70
C HIS A 147 -0.08 -6.55 -3.36
N GLU A 148 0.83 -5.74 -2.83
CA GLU A 148 1.20 -4.45 -3.42
C GLU A 148 1.82 -4.61 -4.82
N GLU A 149 2.64 -5.63 -5.03
CA GLU A 149 3.24 -5.91 -6.35
C GLU A 149 2.17 -6.25 -7.40
N LEU A 150 1.11 -6.98 -7.05
CA LEU A 150 -0.01 -7.25 -7.97
C LEU A 150 -0.64 -5.97 -8.52
N PHE A 151 -0.84 -4.96 -7.69
CA PHE A 151 -1.38 -3.66 -8.13
C PHE A 151 -0.38 -2.90 -9.01
N THR A 152 0.90 -2.97 -8.66
CA THR A 152 1.98 -2.33 -9.44
C THR A 152 2.07 -2.90 -10.85
N LEU A 153 1.92 -4.21 -11.01
CA LEU A 153 1.97 -4.90 -12.28
C LEU A 153 0.82 -4.56 -13.23
N THR A 154 -0.26 -3.96 -12.76
CA THR A 154 -1.33 -3.46 -13.65
C THR A 154 -0.91 -2.26 -14.48
N SER A 155 0.16 -1.56 -14.10
CA SER A 155 0.56 -0.26 -14.66
C SER A 155 -0.56 0.81 -14.64
N ASN A 156 -1.59 0.61 -13.81
CA ASN A 156 -2.71 1.54 -13.65
C ASN A 156 -2.47 2.42 -12.42
N PRO A 157 -2.22 3.74 -12.59
CA PRO A 157 -1.91 4.63 -11.48
C PRO A 157 -3.06 4.76 -10.47
N ILE A 158 -4.30 4.55 -10.88
CA ILE A 158 -5.46 4.58 -9.97
C ILE A 158 -5.42 3.37 -9.03
N PHE A 159 -5.15 2.15 -9.55
CA PHE A 159 -5.00 0.97 -8.69
C PHE A 159 -3.83 1.12 -7.72
N GLN A 160 -2.70 1.65 -8.19
CA GLN A 160 -1.55 1.93 -7.32
C GLN A 160 -1.91 2.94 -6.21
N SER A 161 -2.68 3.97 -6.52
CA SER A 161 -3.16 4.93 -5.51
C SER A 161 -4.08 4.25 -4.48
N VAL A 162 -4.99 3.37 -4.92
CA VAL A 162 -5.89 2.63 -4.00
C VAL A 162 -5.08 1.76 -3.04
N VAL A 163 -4.12 0.98 -3.52
CA VAL A 163 -3.32 0.11 -2.63
C VAL A 163 -2.48 0.92 -1.65
N GLN A 164 -1.92 2.06 -2.07
CA GLN A 164 -1.18 2.94 -1.16
C GLN A 164 -2.06 3.48 -0.03
N GLN A 165 -3.30 3.85 -0.32
CA GLN A 165 -4.24 4.32 0.68
C GLN A 165 -4.71 3.20 1.62
N THR A 166 -4.81 1.98 1.14
CA THR A 166 -5.29 0.82 1.91
C THR A 166 -4.16 -0.02 2.52
N SER A 167 -2.89 0.29 2.25
CA SER A 167 -1.72 -0.48 2.72
C SER A 167 -1.67 -0.62 4.25
N ASN A 168 -2.02 0.43 5.00
CA ASN A 168 -2.10 0.36 6.46
C ASN A 168 -3.20 -0.59 6.94
N ALA A 169 -4.36 -0.60 6.29
CA ALA A 169 -5.45 -1.51 6.62
C ALA A 169 -5.10 -2.96 6.25
N LEU A 170 -4.43 -3.18 5.11
CA LEU A 170 -3.87 -4.49 4.75
C LEU A 170 -2.86 -4.97 5.80
N LYS A 171 -1.99 -4.08 6.27
CA LYS A 171 -1.04 -4.38 7.35
C LYS A 171 -1.74 -4.79 8.63
N GLN A 172 -2.77 -4.05 9.06
CA GLN A 172 -3.56 -4.40 10.24
C GLN A 172 -4.19 -5.78 10.11
N SER A 173 -4.75 -6.12 8.95
CA SER A 173 -5.33 -7.46 8.72
C SER A 173 -4.26 -8.56 8.74
N ALA A 174 -3.08 -8.30 8.22
CA ALA A 174 -1.97 -9.24 8.24
C ALA A 174 -1.41 -9.45 9.66
N GLU A 175 -1.37 -8.38 10.48
CA GLU A 175 -0.90 -8.43 11.87
C GLU A 175 -1.77 -9.30 12.79
N VAL A 176 -3.07 -9.38 12.56
CA VAL A 176 -3.97 -10.24 13.35
C VAL A 176 -3.50 -11.71 13.36
N LEU A 177 -2.89 -12.16 12.27
CA LEU A 177 -2.41 -13.53 12.11
C LEU A 177 -0.88 -13.68 12.30
N ARG A 178 -0.22 -12.63 12.78
CA ARG A 178 1.25 -12.61 12.99
C ARG A 178 1.76 -13.79 13.83
N ASN A 179 1.03 -14.14 14.88
CA ASN A 179 1.48 -15.13 15.85
C ASN A 179 1.10 -16.57 15.48
N SER A 180 0.68 -16.82 14.24
CA SER A 180 0.27 -18.13 13.75
C SER A 180 1.12 -18.54 12.54
N PRO A 181 2.28 -19.18 12.76
CA PRO A 181 3.17 -19.62 11.69
C PRO A 181 2.46 -20.52 10.67
N GLU A 182 1.53 -21.35 11.11
CA GLU A 182 0.69 -22.20 10.25
C GLU A 182 -0.10 -21.37 9.24
N HIS A 183 -0.62 -20.21 9.64
CA HIS A 183 -1.35 -19.33 8.75
C HIS A 183 -0.42 -18.68 7.70
N LEU A 184 0.84 -18.42 8.03
CA LEU A 184 1.81 -17.94 7.03
C LEU A 184 2.10 -19.01 5.98
N ALA A 185 2.24 -20.29 6.40
CA ALA A 185 2.44 -21.41 5.49
C ALA A 185 1.24 -21.58 4.53
N GLU A 186 0.02 -21.54 5.05
CA GLU A 186 -1.22 -21.62 4.25
C GLU A 186 -1.31 -20.46 3.25
N ARG A 187 -1.02 -19.22 3.68
CA ARG A 187 -0.99 -18.05 2.80
C ARG A 187 0.04 -18.19 1.69
N LEU A 188 1.21 -18.73 1.99
CA LEU A 188 2.25 -18.98 0.99
C LEU A 188 1.75 -19.97 -0.08
N GLU A 189 1.14 -21.08 0.31
CA GLU A 189 0.58 -22.06 -0.63
C GLU A 189 -0.53 -21.46 -1.50
N GLU A 190 -1.41 -20.65 -0.93
CA GLU A 190 -2.49 -19.97 -1.62
C GLU A 190 -1.95 -18.95 -2.64
N ASN A 191 -0.99 -18.12 -2.23
CA ASN A 191 -0.36 -17.16 -3.11
C ASN A 191 0.45 -17.83 -4.23
N GLU A 192 1.09 -18.98 -3.95
CA GLU A 192 1.72 -19.79 -5.00
C GLU A 192 0.70 -20.32 -6.02
N ALA A 193 -0.51 -20.68 -5.59
CA ALA A 193 -1.58 -21.08 -6.51
C ALA A 193 -1.99 -19.92 -7.42
N VAL A 194 -2.13 -18.71 -6.88
CA VAL A 194 -2.39 -17.49 -7.65
C VAL A 194 -1.27 -17.26 -8.67
N VAL A 195 0.00 -17.30 -8.27
CA VAL A 195 1.14 -17.07 -9.18
C VAL A 195 1.22 -18.16 -10.25
N ARG A 196 0.91 -19.43 -9.93
CA ARG A 196 0.82 -20.51 -10.95
C ARG A 196 -0.22 -20.20 -12.01
N ALA A 197 -1.41 -19.73 -11.61
CA ALA A 197 -2.48 -19.36 -12.53
C ALA A 197 -2.11 -18.13 -13.38
N ILE A 198 -1.51 -17.11 -12.78
CA ILE A 198 -1.00 -15.93 -13.46
C ILE A 198 0.05 -16.33 -14.52
N ARG A 199 1.03 -17.16 -14.15
CA ARG A 199 2.08 -17.64 -15.06
C ARG A 199 1.54 -18.41 -16.25
N SER A 200 0.49 -19.21 -16.04
CA SER A 200 -0.19 -19.94 -17.13
C SER A 200 -1.11 -19.06 -17.97
N LYS A 201 -1.18 -17.74 -17.69
CA LYS A 201 -2.07 -16.77 -18.34
C LYS A 201 -3.55 -17.15 -18.26
N ASN A 202 -3.94 -17.85 -17.21
CA ASN A 202 -5.32 -18.23 -16.95
C ASN A 202 -5.99 -17.22 -16.02
N SER A 203 -6.55 -16.16 -16.60
CA SER A 203 -7.20 -15.07 -15.87
C SER A 203 -8.34 -15.55 -14.97
N ALA A 204 -9.17 -16.47 -15.46
CA ALA A 204 -10.31 -16.97 -14.70
C ALA A 204 -9.85 -17.75 -13.47
N GLN A 205 -8.85 -18.62 -13.63
CA GLN A 205 -8.28 -19.36 -12.52
C GLN A 205 -7.56 -18.45 -11.52
N ALA A 206 -6.77 -17.47 -12.02
CA ALA A 206 -6.09 -16.51 -11.14
C ALA A 206 -7.10 -15.74 -10.26
N SER A 207 -8.19 -15.25 -10.86
CA SER A 207 -9.27 -14.60 -10.13
C SER A 207 -9.94 -15.52 -9.11
N ALA A 208 -10.19 -16.79 -9.47
CA ALA A 208 -10.81 -17.76 -8.57
C ALA A 208 -9.89 -18.11 -7.38
N GLU A 209 -8.58 -18.30 -7.62
CA GLU A 209 -7.62 -18.57 -6.54
C GLU A 209 -7.51 -17.38 -5.57
N MET A 210 -7.49 -16.14 -6.08
CA MET A 210 -7.45 -14.95 -5.24
C MET A 210 -8.74 -14.79 -4.41
N ARG A 211 -9.92 -15.02 -5.00
CA ARG A 211 -11.17 -15.04 -4.22
C ARG A 211 -11.11 -16.04 -3.07
N ARG A 212 -10.66 -17.26 -3.37
CA ARG A 212 -10.52 -18.34 -2.39
C ARG A 212 -9.56 -17.95 -1.27
N HIS A 213 -8.42 -17.35 -1.62
CA HIS A 213 -7.44 -16.85 -0.66
C HIS A 213 -8.06 -15.85 0.32
N ILE A 214 -8.78 -14.84 -0.18
CA ILE A 214 -9.37 -13.79 0.67
C ILE A 214 -10.51 -14.35 1.55
N LEU A 215 -11.31 -15.28 1.04
CA LEU A 215 -12.33 -15.96 1.83
C LEU A 215 -11.71 -16.76 2.99
N ARG A 216 -10.64 -17.50 2.74
CA ARG A 216 -9.92 -18.23 3.78
C ARG A 216 -9.27 -17.30 4.79
N GLU A 217 -8.79 -16.14 4.34
CA GLU A 217 -8.27 -15.09 5.22
C GLU A 217 -9.36 -14.63 6.21
N GLY A 218 -10.58 -14.34 5.73
CA GLY A 218 -11.72 -14.02 6.57
C GLY A 218 -12.04 -15.16 7.56
N GLN A 219 -12.08 -16.39 7.10
CA GLN A 219 -12.35 -17.56 7.96
C GLN A 219 -11.32 -17.70 9.09
N ARG A 220 -10.02 -17.50 8.81
CA ARG A 220 -8.95 -17.51 9.82
C ARG A 220 -9.13 -16.42 10.87
N MET A 221 -9.75 -15.29 10.51
CA MET A 221 -10.05 -14.18 11.41
C MET A 221 -11.41 -14.31 12.10
N GLY A 222 -12.18 -15.37 11.80
CA GLY A 222 -13.56 -15.52 12.31
C GLY A 222 -14.55 -14.55 11.68
N ILE A 223 -14.23 -14.01 10.49
CA ILE A 223 -15.07 -13.05 9.75
C ILE A 223 -15.78 -13.78 8.62
N GLU A 224 -17.09 -13.75 8.62
CA GLU A 224 -17.92 -14.17 7.49
C GLU A 224 -18.20 -12.96 6.61
N LEU A 225 -17.61 -12.97 5.39
CA LEU A 225 -17.76 -11.84 4.47
C LEU A 225 -19.16 -11.79 3.89
N ASN A 226 -19.82 -10.66 4.05
CA ASN A 226 -21.09 -10.37 3.38
C ASN A 226 -20.84 -10.06 1.90
N ILE A 227 -21.02 -11.07 1.05
CA ILE A 227 -20.75 -11.01 -0.40
C ILE A 227 -22.06 -11.27 -1.14
N PRO A 228 -22.42 -10.46 -2.16
CA PRO A 228 -23.57 -10.73 -3.01
C PRO A 228 -23.50 -12.14 -3.64
N GLU A 229 -24.62 -12.87 -3.64
CA GLU A 229 -24.68 -14.27 -4.09
C GLU A 229 -24.16 -14.48 -5.54
N ASP A 230 -24.36 -13.50 -6.41
CA ASP A 230 -23.91 -13.54 -7.82
C ASP A 230 -22.39 -13.54 -7.98
N ASN A 231 -21.63 -13.26 -6.92
CA ASN A 231 -20.16 -13.23 -6.91
C ASN A 231 -19.50 -14.49 -6.33
N LEU A 232 -20.28 -15.43 -5.83
CA LEU A 232 -19.80 -16.71 -5.29
C LEU A 232 -19.44 -17.71 -6.38
N GLY A 233 -19.03 -17.29 -7.56
CA GLY A 233 -18.50 -18.06 -8.69
C GLY A 233 -18.95 -19.52 -8.77
N SER A 234 -19.84 -19.82 -9.69
CA SER A 234 -20.14 -21.19 -10.14
C SER A 234 -18.94 -21.86 -10.77
#